data_71179bc7e974583e16fdca2c2411f46e
#
_entry.id   71179bc7e974583e16fdca2c2411f46e
#
_cell.length_a   1.000
_cell.length_b   1.000
_cell.length_c   1.000
_cell.angle_alpha   90.00
_cell.angle_beta   90.00
_cell.angle_gamma   90.00
#
_symmetry.space_group_name_H-M   'P 1'
#
loop_
_entity.id
_entity.type
_entity.pdbx_description
1 polymer ?
#
loop_
_entity_poly.entity_id
_entity_poly.type
_entity_poly.pdbx_seq_one_letter_code
_entity_poly.pdbx_strand_id
1 'polypeptide(L)'
;MFFKLTSIATILSMLVGAMLTCTQIRPYDTEGRDQVENVILLIGDGMGENHLNWTKEAKGVDLVMETFPLRGQSKTKSANSPITDSAAGGTALSSGIRTGNNYVGVYFADPLQTYATPSNITEICESHGMRTGVVTTDLITGATPSAFSAHTNDRGNNDKIIAQQMASDIDILWGNTDEYFDKATAEANGFTVVDSEAEMDALENGSKSFAAFDSALWKNETGTDDPTLSEMTEKAIEILDNDDEGFFLMVEGAHIDKHSHSNDEESMMTALLEFDKAVEKALEFAKADGNTLVVVTADHETGYIQKSSGEYRYFIGNHSAENVPLFVYGSTNFIDNGEAVKNYMVPRLIAASLGFEQSEFRNVQAD
;
A
#
# COMPACT_ATOMS: atom_id res chain seq x y z
N MET A 1 -59.69 50.72 17.53
CA MET A 1 -59.61 49.78 16.42
C MET A 1 -58.24 49.06 16.47
N PHE A 2 -58.25 47.91 17.12
CA PHE A 2 -56.99 47.14 17.37
C PHE A 2 -56.85 46.17 16.23
N PHE A 3 -55.76 46.24 15.49
CA PHE A 3 -55.30 45.16 14.61
C PHE A 3 -54.10 44.44 15.21
N LYS A 4 -54.28 43.15 15.34
CA LYS A 4 -53.33 42.22 15.97
C LYS A 4 -52.06 42.05 15.12
N LEU A 5 -50.94 42.29 15.73
CA LEU A 5 -49.61 41.79 15.32
C LEU A 5 -49.39 40.40 15.94
N THR A 6 -49.77 39.37 15.22
CA THR A 6 -49.37 37.98 15.51
C THR A 6 -49.24 37.27 14.19
N SER A 7 -48.05 36.99 13.72
CA SER A 7 -47.66 35.94 12.76
C SER A 7 -46.37 36.27 11.98
N ILE A 8 -45.30 36.65 12.65
CA ILE A 8 -43.94 36.67 12.00
C ILE A 8 -42.94 35.81 12.77
N ALA A 9 -43.27 35.38 14.00
CA ALA A 9 -42.34 34.62 14.85
C ALA A 9 -42.34 33.11 14.60
N THR A 10 -43.23 32.56 13.77
CA THR A 10 -43.38 31.09 13.59
C THR A 10 -42.74 30.57 12.29
N ILE A 11 -42.29 31.44 11.39
CA ILE A 11 -41.66 31.02 10.12
C ILE A 11 -40.11 31.01 10.25
N LEU A 12 -39.57 31.65 11.27
CA LEU A 12 -38.12 31.70 11.49
C LEU A 12 -37.57 30.50 12.28
N SER A 13 -38.43 29.67 12.90
CA SER A 13 -38.03 28.47 13.65
C SER A 13 -38.03 27.18 12.84
N MET A 14 -38.54 27.19 11.58
CA MET A 14 -38.50 26.03 10.69
C MET A 14 -37.34 26.07 9.66
N LEU A 15 -36.58 27.15 9.59
CA LEU A 15 -35.44 27.31 8.68
C LEU A 15 -34.09 27.07 9.35
N VAL A 16 -34.07 26.79 10.67
CA VAL A 16 -32.85 26.46 11.43
C VAL A 16 -32.68 24.93 11.64
N GLY A 17 -33.69 24.15 11.24
CA GLY A 17 -33.65 22.68 11.39
C GLY A 17 -33.07 21.90 10.22
N ALA A 18 -32.62 22.56 9.14
CA ALA A 18 -31.90 21.94 8.02
C ALA A 18 -30.42 22.32 8.00
N MET A 19 -29.83 22.51 9.19
CA MET A 19 -28.40 22.57 9.35
C MET A 19 -27.87 21.14 9.37
N LEU A 20 -27.24 20.80 8.23
CA LEU A 20 -26.01 20.05 8.17
C LEU A 20 -25.95 18.88 9.17
N THR A 21 -26.53 17.76 8.82
CA THR A 21 -25.86 16.52 9.10
C THR A 21 -24.65 16.47 8.14
N CYS A 22 -23.67 17.32 8.43
CA CYS A 22 -22.29 17.01 8.14
C CYS A 22 -22.10 15.68 8.85
N THR A 23 -22.09 14.58 8.14
CA THR A 23 -21.60 13.31 8.62
C THR A 23 -20.15 13.61 8.95
N GLN A 24 -19.90 14.00 10.23
CA GLN A 24 -18.56 14.02 10.76
C GLN A 24 -18.07 12.61 10.48
N ILE A 25 -17.07 12.49 9.61
CA ILE A 25 -16.25 11.32 9.56
C ILE A 25 -15.84 11.16 11.02
N ARG A 26 -16.30 10.10 11.68
CA ARG A 26 -15.85 9.82 13.04
C ARG A 26 -14.35 9.73 12.92
N PRO A 27 -13.58 10.56 13.68
CA PRO A 27 -12.15 10.31 13.76
C PRO A 27 -12.03 8.83 14.14
N TYR A 28 -11.21 8.07 13.41
CA TYR A 28 -10.96 6.70 13.80
C TYR A 28 -10.40 6.76 15.21
N ASP A 29 -11.19 6.21 16.13
CA ASP A 29 -10.86 6.23 17.54
C ASP A 29 -9.67 5.28 17.71
N THR A 30 -8.58 5.78 18.23
CA THR A 30 -7.46 4.97 18.68
C THR A 30 -7.80 4.29 20.00
N GLU A 31 -8.80 4.80 20.74
CA GLU A 31 -9.26 4.18 21.98
C GLU A 31 -9.92 2.81 21.69
N GLY A 32 -9.35 1.77 22.29
CA GLY A 32 -9.86 0.39 22.21
C GLY A 32 -9.44 -0.37 20.97
N ARG A 33 -8.50 0.13 20.16
CA ARG A 33 -7.85 -0.66 19.11
C ARG A 33 -6.76 -1.53 19.72
N ASP A 34 -6.58 -2.70 19.07
CA ASP A 34 -5.42 -3.53 19.35
C ASP A 34 -4.17 -2.75 18.97
N GLN A 35 -3.21 -2.64 19.90
CA GLN A 35 -1.95 -1.97 19.65
C GLN A 35 -0.91 -2.99 19.21
N VAL A 36 -0.07 -2.60 18.25
CA VAL A 36 1.01 -3.40 17.70
C VAL A 36 2.31 -2.59 17.67
N GLU A 37 3.43 -3.29 17.62
CA GLU A 37 4.77 -2.68 17.48
C GLU A 37 5.23 -2.70 16.04
N ASN A 38 4.92 -3.78 15.30
CA ASN A 38 5.39 -3.99 13.93
C ASN A 38 4.23 -3.99 12.94
N VAL A 39 4.48 -3.50 11.73
CA VAL A 39 3.51 -3.54 10.62
C VAL A 39 4.17 -4.02 9.34
N ILE A 40 3.54 -4.99 8.68
CA ILE A 40 3.90 -5.43 7.33
C ILE A 40 2.69 -5.24 6.43
N LEU A 41 2.82 -4.33 5.47
CA LEU A 41 1.81 -4.04 4.44
C LEU A 41 2.24 -4.69 3.12
N LEU A 42 1.50 -5.72 2.67
CA LEU A 42 1.78 -6.37 1.40
C LEU A 42 0.75 -5.94 0.35
N ILE A 43 1.24 -5.50 -0.80
CA ILE A 43 0.45 -4.98 -1.92
C ILE A 43 0.68 -5.87 -3.14
N GLY A 44 -0.36 -6.62 -3.55
CA GLY A 44 -0.36 -7.30 -4.84
C GLY A 44 -0.89 -6.34 -5.91
N ASP A 45 0.01 -5.70 -6.67
CA ASP A 45 -0.39 -4.74 -7.71
C ASP A 45 -1.36 -5.39 -8.69
N GLY A 46 -2.49 -4.75 -8.93
CA GLY A 46 -3.54 -5.22 -9.84
C GLY A 46 -4.39 -6.40 -9.34
N MET A 47 -4.16 -6.89 -8.11
CA MET A 47 -4.75 -8.11 -7.58
C MET A 47 -6.22 -7.92 -7.16
N GLY A 48 -7.14 -8.45 -7.92
CA GLY A 48 -8.57 -8.53 -7.58
C GLY A 48 -8.99 -9.90 -7.05
N GLU A 49 -10.21 -9.98 -6.54
CA GLU A 49 -10.80 -11.21 -5.99
C GLU A 49 -10.79 -12.39 -6.98
N ASN A 50 -11.01 -12.12 -8.26
CA ASN A 50 -11.04 -13.16 -9.28
C ASN A 50 -9.64 -13.64 -9.70
N HIS A 51 -8.57 -12.88 -9.43
CA HIS A 51 -7.20 -13.38 -9.54
C HIS A 51 -6.96 -14.52 -8.55
N LEU A 52 -7.38 -14.33 -7.29
CA LEU A 52 -7.27 -15.35 -6.24
C LEU A 52 -8.08 -16.59 -6.60
N ASN A 53 -9.35 -16.39 -6.93
CA ASN A 53 -10.27 -17.50 -7.24
C ASN A 53 -9.82 -18.31 -8.45
N TRP A 54 -9.34 -17.64 -9.51
CA TRP A 54 -8.83 -18.31 -10.71
C TRP A 54 -7.57 -19.11 -10.40
N THR A 55 -6.61 -18.52 -9.69
CA THR A 55 -5.36 -19.19 -9.31
C THR A 55 -5.63 -20.45 -8.49
N LYS A 56 -6.49 -20.34 -7.46
CA LYS A 56 -6.86 -21.50 -6.64
C LYS A 56 -7.49 -22.62 -7.46
N GLU A 57 -8.44 -22.28 -8.32
CA GLU A 57 -9.15 -23.26 -9.13
C GLU A 57 -8.22 -23.92 -10.16
N ALA A 58 -7.38 -23.14 -10.84
CA ALA A 58 -6.48 -23.65 -11.88
C ALA A 58 -5.30 -24.45 -11.32
N LYS A 59 -4.73 -24.02 -10.20
CA LYS A 59 -3.55 -24.67 -9.59
C LYS A 59 -3.92 -25.72 -8.54
N GLY A 60 -5.17 -25.74 -8.07
CA GLY A 60 -5.63 -26.69 -7.05
C GLY A 60 -4.99 -26.44 -5.68
N VAL A 61 -4.79 -25.19 -5.30
CA VAL A 61 -4.12 -24.76 -4.06
C VAL A 61 -5.02 -23.86 -3.22
N ASP A 62 -4.74 -23.78 -1.93
CA ASP A 62 -5.26 -22.78 -1.02
C ASP A 62 -4.22 -21.66 -0.88
N LEU A 63 -4.66 -20.41 -0.68
CA LEU A 63 -3.78 -19.26 -0.49
C LEU A 63 -3.64 -18.92 1.00
N VAL A 64 -2.42 -18.63 1.42
CA VAL A 64 -2.10 -18.29 2.81
C VAL A 64 -2.84 -17.04 3.27
N MET A 65 -2.90 -15.99 2.42
CA MET A 65 -3.62 -14.75 2.75
C MET A 65 -5.10 -14.97 3.09
N GLU A 66 -5.74 -15.98 2.52
CA GLU A 66 -7.14 -16.27 2.81
C GLU A 66 -7.36 -16.95 4.17
N THR A 67 -6.29 -17.35 4.87
CA THR A 67 -6.36 -17.89 6.24
C THR A 67 -6.45 -16.79 7.31
N PHE A 68 -6.29 -15.52 6.94
CA PHE A 68 -6.32 -14.39 7.86
C PHE A 68 -7.71 -14.25 8.50
N PRO A 69 -7.77 -13.89 9.80
CA PRO A 69 -9.02 -13.87 10.54
C PRO A 69 -10.00 -12.78 10.12
N LEU A 70 -9.49 -11.63 9.66
CA LEU A 70 -10.32 -10.53 9.15
C LEU A 70 -10.18 -10.45 7.64
N ARG A 71 -11.32 -10.39 6.96
CA ARG A 71 -11.42 -10.25 5.53
C ARG A 71 -12.43 -9.17 5.16
N GLY A 72 -12.04 -8.27 4.30
CA GLY A 72 -12.87 -7.20 3.77
C GLY A 72 -12.52 -6.86 2.34
N GLN A 73 -12.86 -5.66 1.94
CA GLN A 73 -12.52 -5.12 0.62
C GLN A 73 -11.98 -3.70 0.73
N SER A 74 -11.13 -3.30 -0.21
CA SER A 74 -10.65 -1.94 -0.39
C SER A 74 -11.24 -1.32 -1.66
N LYS A 75 -11.75 -0.08 -1.55
CA LYS A 75 -12.29 0.72 -2.66
C LYS A 75 -11.21 1.64 -3.18
N THR A 76 -10.88 1.53 -4.45
CA THR A 76 -9.64 2.07 -5.03
C THR A 76 -9.80 3.35 -5.86
N LYS A 77 -11.00 3.89 -6.03
CA LYS A 77 -11.28 5.09 -6.84
C LYS A 77 -10.30 6.23 -6.56
N SER A 78 -9.71 6.83 -7.60
CA SER A 78 -8.89 8.04 -7.50
C SER A 78 -9.71 9.34 -7.45
N ALA A 79 -9.07 10.48 -7.26
CA ALA A 79 -9.75 11.78 -7.17
C ALA A 79 -10.32 12.27 -8.51
N ASN A 80 -9.71 11.87 -9.62
CA ASN A 80 -10.08 12.34 -10.96
C ASN A 80 -10.65 11.23 -11.87
N SER A 81 -10.75 9.99 -11.37
CA SER A 81 -11.24 8.85 -12.15
C SER A 81 -11.91 7.80 -11.27
N PRO A 82 -12.98 7.12 -11.73
CA PRO A 82 -13.50 5.93 -11.06
C PRO A 82 -12.50 4.75 -11.08
N ILE A 83 -11.55 4.75 -12.02
CA ILE A 83 -10.49 3.76 -12.16
C ILE A 83 -9.16 4.43 -11.79
N THR A 84 -8.52 3.94 -10.76
CA THR A 84 -7.22 4.43 -10.30
C THR A 84 -6.08 3.84 -11.12
N ASP A 85 -4.92 4.49 -11.09
CA ASP A 85 -3.63 3.89 -11.44
C ASP A 85 -2.84 3.59 -10.17
N SER A 86 -1.71 2.88 -10.29
CA SER A 86 -0.86 2.51 -9.15
C SER A 86 -0.28 3.71 -8.41
N ALA A 87 -0.05 4.84 -9.09
CA ALA A 87 0.43 6.07 -8.45
C ALA A 87 -0.59 6.64 -7.46
N ALA A 88 -1.85 6.78 -7.89
CA ALA A 88 -2.92 7.26 -7.02
C ALA A 88 -3.36 6.20 -6.00
N GLY A 89 -3.37 4.92 -6.37
CA GLY A 89 -3.66 3.78 -5.49
C GLY A 89 -2.62 3.65 -4.38
N GLY A 90 -1.33 3.62 -4.75
CA GLY A 90 -0.20 3.60 -3.81
C GLY A 90 -0.17 4.84 -2.90
N THR A 91 -0.41 6.05 -3.46
CA THR A 91 -0.52 7.27 -2.65
C THR A 91 -1.66 7.19 -1.63
N ALA A 92 -2.79 6.60 -2.00
CA ALA A 92 -3.88 6.41 -1.06
C ALA A 92 -3.49 5.45 0.08
N LEU A 93 -2.78 4.36 -0.24
CA LEU A 93 -2.30 3.36 0.72
C LEU A 93 -1.11 3.85 1.57
N SER A 94 -0.37 4.87 1.12
CA SER A 94 0.78 5.42 1.85
C SER A 94 0.45 6.68 2.63
N SER A 95 -0.23 7.64 2.02
CA SER A 95 -0.42 8.99 2.58
C SER A 95 -1.83 9.25 3.13
N GLY A 96 -2.71 8.24 3.11
CA GLY A 96 -4.05 8.35 3.67
C GLY A 96 -4.93 9.43 3.02
N ILE A 97 -4.66 9.77 1.77
CA ILE A 97 -5.39 10.76 0.97
C ILE A 97 -5.79 10.17 -0.36
N ARG A 98 -6.80 10.77 -1.00
CA ARG A 98 -7.13 10.47 -2.39
C ARG A 98 -6.50 11.52 -3.30
N THR A 99 -5.70 11.09 -4.26
CA THR A 99 -5.09 11.95 -5.28
C THR A 99 -5.56 11.58 -6.69
N GLY A 100 -5.16 12.36 -7.69
CA GLY A 100 -5.40 12.06 -9.10
C GLY A 100 -4.42 11.03 -9.64
N ASN A 101 -4.82 10.32 -10.70
CA ASN A 101 -3.92 9.40 -11.41
C ASN A 101 -2.64 10.12 -11.83
N ASN A 102 -1.54 9.38 -11.89
CA ASN A 102 -0.19 9.84 -12.19
C ASN A 102 0.56 10.56 -11.05
N TYR A 103 -0.11 10.89 -9.94
CA TYR A 103 0.50 11.61 -8.81
C TYR A 103 0.97 10.64 -7.72
N VAL A 104 2.22 10.84 -7.28
CA VAL A 104 2.92 10.03 -6.27
C VAL A 104 3.18 10.89 -5.04
N GLY A 105 2.59 10.55 -3.89
CA GLY A 105 2.80 11.23 -2.62
C GLY A 105 2.40 12.72 -2.61
N VAL A 106 1.66 13.20 -3.61
CA VAL A 106 1.20 14.59 -3.70
C VAL A 106 -0.29 14.68 -4.03
N TYR A 107 -0.89 15.83 -3.76
CA TYR A 107 -2.27 16.12 -4.17
C TYR A 107 -2.45 17.62 -4.46
N PHE A 108 -3.52 17.99 -5.14
CA PHE A 108 -3.87 19.39 -5.32
C PHE A 108 -4.43 19.99 -4.03
N ALA A 109 -3.74 21.01 -3.50
CA ALA A 109 -4.14 21.69 -2.28
C ALA A 109 -5.26 22.71 -2.49
N ASP A 110 -5.40 23.24 -3.69
CA ASP A 110 -6.35 24.28 -4.03
C ASP A 110 -6.71 24.30 -5.54
N PRO A 111 -7.74 25.07 -5.94
CA PRO A 111 -8.13 25.26 -7.34
C PRO A 111 -7.05 25.94 -8.20
N LEU A 112 -6.02 26.54 -7.61
CA LEU A 112 -4.89 27.16 -8.32
C LEU A 112 -3.81 26.15 -8.70
N GLN A 113 -4.07 24.87 -8.48
CA GLN A 113 -3.17 23.75 -8.82
C GLN A 113 -1.82 23.79 -8.08
N THR A 114 -1.83 24.24 -6.83
CA THR A 114 -0.67 24.12 -5.95
C THR A 114 -0.65 22.71 -5.39
N TYR A 115 0.44 21.99 -5.62
CA TYR A 115 0.65 20.68 -5.02
C TYR A 115 1.02 20.80 -3.55
N ALA A 116 0.56 19.87 -2.75
CA ALA A 116 1.04 19.66 -1.39
C ALA A 116 1.54 18.23 -1.24
N THR A 117 2.57 18.07 -0.42
CA THR A 117 3.19 16.79 -0.07
C THR A 117 2.74 16.43 1.35
N PRO A 118 1.74 15.57 1.53
CA PRO A 118 1.42 15.04 2.84
C PRO A 118 2.51 14.03 3.23
N SER A 119 2.77 13.87 4.52
CA SER A 119 3.60 12.75 4.97
C SER A 119 2.95 11.43 4.57
N ASN A 120 3.75 10.49 4.13
CA ASN A 120 3.33 9.11 3.96
C ASN A 120 3.55 8.33 5.26
N ILE A 121 3.03 7.10 5.34
CA ILE A 121 3.13 6.27 6.55
C ILE A 121 4.59 5.94 6.90
N THR A 122 5.48 5.81 5.92
CA THR A 122 6.91 5.57 6.13
C THR A 122 7.54 6.73 6.88
N GLU A 123 7.36 7.97 6.39
CA GLU A 123 7.85 9.20 7.04
C GLU A 123 7.23 9.41 8.43
N ILE A 124 5.96 9.03 8.62
CA ILE A 124 5.31 9.08 9.94
C ILE A 124 6.00 8.08 10.89
N CYS A 125 6.21 6.83 10.47
CA CYS A 125 6.90 5.83 11.27
C CYS A 125 8.33 6.27 11.63
N GLU A 126 9.09 6.80 10.67
CA GLU A 126 10.43 7.37 10.91
C GLU A 126 10.41 8.50 11.95
N SER A 127 9.39 9.37 11.90
CA SER A 127 9.24 10.45 12.90
C SER A 127 8.99 9.96 14.33
N HIS A 128 8.52 8.73 14.47
CA HIS A 128 8.35 8.01 15.74
C HIS A 128 9.53 7.10 16.12
N GLY A 129 10.61 7.12 15.34
CA GLY A 129 11.81 6.35 15.61
C GLY A 129 11.77 4.91 15.09
N MET A 130 10.69 4.51 14.43
CA MET A 130 10.55 3.17 13.84
C MET A 130 11.47 3.01 12.64
N ARG A 131 11.92 1.80 12.43
CA ARG A 131 12.63 1.42 11.20
C ARG A 131 11.66 1.22 10.05
N THR A 132 12.13 1.49 8.82
CA THR A 132 11.24 1.44 7.65
C THR A 132 11.87 0.71 6.47
N GLY A 133 11.02 0.03 5.70
CA GLY A 133 11.45 -0.71 4.51
C GLY A 133 10.41 -0.66 3.38
N VAL A 134 10.93 -0.63 2.16
CA VAL A 134 10.17 -0.73 0.91
C VAL A 134 10.84 -1.77 0.03
N VAL A 135 10.12 -2.84 -0.27
CA VAL A 135 10.58 -3.98 -1.08
C VAL A 135 9.62 -4.20 -2.24
N THR A 136 10.13 -4.37 -3.44
CA THR A 136 9.31 -4.58 -4.64
C THR A 136 9.98 -5.54 -5.64
N THR A 137 9.16 -6.20 -6.45
CA THR A 137 9.62 -6.97 -7.61
C THR A 137 9.71 -6.13 -8.89
N ASP A 138 9.51 -4.83 -8.81
CA ASP A 138 9.63 -3.87 -9.92
C ASP A 138 10.86 -2.97 -9.80
N LEU A 139 10.94 -1.96 -10.66
CA LEU A 139 11.80 -0.82 -10.43
C LEU A 139 11.45 -0.18 -9.08
N ILE A 140 12.46 0.14 -8.29
CA ILE A 140 12.25 0.87 -7.03
C ILE A 140 11.65 2.26 -7.27
N THR A 141 11.81 2.79 -8.48
CA THR A 141 11.16 4.01 -8.98
C THR A 141 9.74 3.77 -9.52
N GLY A 142 9.24 2.53 -9.46
CA GLY A 142 7.86 2.19 -9.80
C GLY A 142 6.86 2.99 -8.96
N ALA A 143 5.63 3.11 -9.44
CA ALA A 143 4.64 4.01 -8.84
C ALA A 143 4.30 3.63 -7.39
N THR A 144 4.12 2.35 -7.10
CA THR A 144 3.76 1.87 -5.76
C THR A 144 4.89 2.08 -4.75
N PRO A 145 6.15 1.61 -4.96
CA PRO A 145 7.23 1.85 -4.03
C PRO A 145 7.55 3.35 -3.91
N SER A 146 7.43 4.13 -4.99
CA SER A 146 7.62 5.57 -4.95
C SER A 146 6.59 6.29 -4.07
N ALA A 147 5.36 5.80 -3.98
CA ALA A 147 4.34 6.40 -3.12
C ALA A 147 4.68 6.29 -1.63
N PHE A 148 5.54 5.35 -1.24
CA PHE A 148 6.03 5.17 0.13
C PHE A 148 7.40 5.82 0.38
N SER A 149 8.06 6.37 -0.66
CA SER A 149 9.47 6.80 -0.57
C SER A 149 9.78 8.12 -1.27
N ALA A 150 8.82 8.74 -1.97
CA ALA A 150 9.05 9.96 -2.72
C ALA A 150 7.76 10.77 -2.96
N HIS A 151 7.93 12.01 -3.43
CA HIS A 151 6.84 12.93 -3.76
C HIS A 151 7.07 13.58 -5.13
N THR A 152 6.18 13.30 -6.08
CA THR A 152 6.22 13.91 -7.41
C THR A 152 4.82 14.00 -8.02
N ASN A 153 4.63 15.02 -8.85
CA ASN A 153 3.39 15.18 -9.62
C ASN A 153 3.36 14.38 -10.94
N ASP A 154 4.34 13.54 -11.16
CA ASP A 154 4.42 12.67 -12.33
C ASP A 154 5.20 11.39 -11.98
N ARG A 155 4.54 10.23 -12.03
CA ARG A 155 5.16 8.91 -11.77
C ARG A 155 6.31 8.58 -12.73
N GLY A 156 6.39 9.24 -13.87
CA GLY A 156 7.46 9.07 -14.84
C GLY A 156 8.73 9.89 -14.56
N ASN A 157 8.77 10.68 -13.50
CA ASN A 157 9.96 11.44 -13.11
C ASN A 157 10.97 10.59 -12.32
N ASN A 158 11.46 9.50 -12.92
CA ASN A 158 12.34 8.54 -12.25
C ASN A 158 13.61 9.19 -11.69
N ASP A 159 14.19 10.15 -12.40
CA ASP A 159 15.35 10.94 -11.95
C ASP A 159 15.11 11.64 -10.60
N LYS A 160 13.90 12.20 -10.40
CA LYS A 160 13.53 12.87 -9.15
C LYS A 160 13.15 11.90 -8.05
N ILE A 161 12.52 10.80 -8.41
CA ILE A 161 12.11 9.75 -7.47
C ILE A 161 13.36 9.13 -6.86
N ILE A 162 14.29 8.63 -7.70
CA ILE A 162 15.50 7.95 -7.22
C ILE A 162 16.39 8.88 -6.39
N ALA A 163 16.45 10.18 -6.76
CA ALA A 163 17.21 11.15 -5.98
C ALA A 163 16.64 11.36 -4.58
N GLN A 164 15.30 11.33 -4.41
CA GLN A 164 14.66 11.38 -3.10
C GLN A 164 14.90 10.09 -2.32
N GLN A 165 14.76 8.93 -2.96
CA GLN A 165 15.00 7.62 -2.35
C GLN A 165 16.43 7.48 -1.83
N MET A 166 17.43 7.83 -2.63
CA MET A 166 18.84 7.80 -2.20
C MET A 166 19.15 8.81 -1.06
N ALA A 167 18.33 9.82 -0.85
CA ALA A 167 18.48 10.82 0.21
C ALA A 167 17.53 10.61 1.39
N SER A 168 16.69 9.55 1.38
CA SER A 168 15.71 9.28 2.44
C SER A 168 16.35 8.67 3.69
N ASP A 169 15.58 8.67 4.77
CA ASP A 169 15.94 8.00 6.01
C ASP A 169 15.50 6.53 6.05
N ILE A 170 14.79 6.04 5.01
CA ILE A 170 14.34 4.66 4.88
C ILE A 170 15.53 3.69 5.02
N ASP A 171 15.36 2.66 5.85
CA ASP A 171 16.44 1.69 6.11
C ASP A 171 16.62 0.68 4.97
N ILE A 172 15.53 0.25 4.35
CA ILE A 172 15.54 -0.75 3.27
C ILE A 172 14.80 -0.21 2.05
N LEU A 173 15.52 -0.12 0.93
CA LEU A 173 14.98 0.20 -0.40
C LEU A 173 15.45 -0.88 -1.38
N TRP A 174 14.63 -1.90 -1.63
CA TRP A 174 15.00 -3.05 -2.46
C TRP A 174 14.07 -3.23 -3.65
N GLY A 175 14.65 -3.29 -4.82
CA GLY A 175 13.99 -3.50 -6.10
C GLY A 175 14.98 -3.43 -7.25
N ASN A 176 14.49 -3.42 -8.48
CA ASN A 176 15.32 -3.16 -9.64
C ASN A 176 15.68 -1.68 -9.70
N THR A 177 16.79 -1.35 -10.33
CA THR A 177 17.20 0.03 -10.59
C THR A 177 17.22 0.33 -12.10
N ASP A 178 17.22 1.62 -12.41
CA ASP A 178 17.34 2.15 -13.77
C ASP A 178 18.62 3.01 -13.93
N GLU A 179 18.79 3.61 -15.10
CA GLU A 179 19.96 4.43 -15.43
C GLU A 179 20.17 5.68 -14.54
N TYR A 180 19.19 6.06 -13.73
CA TYR A 180 19.30 7.22 -12.83
C TYR A 180 19.86 6.83 -11.45
N PHE A 181 19.97 5.56 -11.14
CA PHE A 181 20.58 5.10 -9.89
C PHE A 181 22.10 5.35 -9.89
N ASP A 182 22.60 5.99 -8.82
CA ASP A 182 24.01 6.23 -8.62
C ASP A 182 24.48 5.63 -7.28
N LYS A 183 25.17 4.49 -7.38
CA LYS A 183 25.72 3.75 -6.23
C LYS A 183 26.52 4.65 -5.29
N ALA A 184 27.38 5.51 -5.84
CA ALA A 184 28.24 6.38 -5.01
C ALA A 184 27.40 7.40 -4.21
N THR A 185 26.30 7.89 -4.78
CA THR A 185 25.37 8.78 -4.08
C THR A 185 24.63 8.04 -2.98
N ALA A 186 24.15 6.81 -3.23
CA ALA A 186 23.49 5.99 -2.20
C ALA A 186 24.45 5.68 -1.04
N GLU A 187 25.67 5.26 -1.33
CA GLU A 187 26.71 4.99 -0.32
C GLU A 187 27.09 6.24 0.49
N ALA A 188 27.16 7.41 -0.16
CA ALA A 188 27.42 8.67 0.52
C ALA A 188 26.30 9.09 1.49
N ASN A 189 25.07 8.61 1.28
CA ASN A 189 23.92 8.79 2.16
C ASN A 189 23.73 7.63 3.18
N GLY A 190 24.75 6.77 3.30
CA GLY A 190 24.82 5.74 4.35
C GLY A 190 24.22 4.38 3.96
N PHE A 191 23.79 4.18 2.73
CA PHE A 191 23.32 2.88 2.28
C PHE A 191 24.48 1.91 2.00
N THR A 192 24.34 0.67 2.42
CA THR A 192 25.09 -0.44 1.86
C THR A 192 24.38 -0.89 0.59
N VAL A 193 25.03 -0.78 -0.56
CA VAL A 193 24.44 -1.18 -1.84
C VAL A 193 24.77 -2.63 -2.14
N VAL A 194 23.72 -3.43 -2.37
CA VAL A 194 23.81 -4.85 -2.73
C VAL A 194 23.20 -5.08 -4.11
N ASP A 195 23.72 -6.04 -4.87
CA ASP A 195 23.26 -6.35 -6.24
C ASP A 195 23.03 -7.86 -6.49
N SER A 196 23.10 -8.66 -5.44
CA SER A 196 22.88 -10.12 -5.48
C SER A 196 22.24 -10.64 -4.20
N GLU A 197 21.60 -11.80 -4.27
CA GLU A 197 21.04 -12.51 -3.11
C GLU A 197 22.13 -12.76 -2.05
N ALA A 198 23.32 -13.20 -2.45
CA ALA A 198 24.43 -13.48 -1.52
C ALA A 198 24.88 -12.24 -0.75
N GLU A 199 24.90 -11.06 -1.38
CA GLU A 199 25.20 -9.79 -0.70
C GLU A 199 24.07 -9.35 0.21
N MET A 200 22.82 -9.54 -0.22
CA MET A 200 21.62 -9.29 0.60
C MET A 200 21.64 -10.16 1.86
N ASP A 201 21.93 -11.46 1.73
CA ASP A 201 21.99 -12.40 2.86
C ASP A 201 23.10 -12.05 3.87
N ALA A 202 24.19 -11.45 3.38
CA ALA A 202 25.31 -11.03 4.21
C ALA A 202 25.07 -9.72 5.00
N LEU A 203 23.96 -9.03 4.76
CA LEU A 203 23.60 -7.84 5.52
C LEU A 203 23.35 -8.19 7.00
N GLU A 204 23.89 -7.37 7.88
CA GLU A 204 23.69 -7.50 9.33
C GLU A 204 22.37 -6.83 9.76
N ASN A 205 21.81 -7.30 10.87
CA ASN A 205 20.64 -6.68 11.49
C ASN A 205 20.90 -5.19 11.75
N GLY A 206 19.90 -4.36 11.45
CA GLY A 206 20.03 -2.91 11.56
C GLY A 206 20.76 -2.23 10.43
N SER A 207 21.15 -2.94 9.36
CA SER A 207 21.77 -2.33 8.18
C SER A 207 20.82 -1.35 7.49
N LYS A 208 21.35 -0.21 7.03
CA LYS A 208 20.70 0.64 6.04
C LYS A 208 21.18 0.20 4.65
N SER A 209 20.27 -0.29 3.79
CA SER A 209 20.66 -0.92 2.52
C SER A 209 19.77 -0.54 1.34
N PHE A 210 20.41 -0.45 0.18
CA PHE A 210 19.78 -0.24 -1.11
C PHE A 210 20.10 -1.42 -2.02
N ALA A 211 19.09 -2.13 -2.51
CA ALA A 211 19.33 -3.19 -3.48
C ALA A 211 19.15 -2.63 -4.91
N ALA A 212 20.16 -2.92 -5.73
CA ALA A 212 20.23 -2.52 -7.12
C ALA A 212 20.25 -3.76 -8.02
N PHE A 213 19.20 -4.57 -7.94
CA PHE A 213 19.09 -5.78 -8.76
C PHE A 213 18.88 -5.43 -10.24
N ASP A 214 19.46 -6.25 -11.13
CA ASP A 214 19.45 -5.97 -12.57
C ASP A 214 18.24 -6.56 -13.32
N SER A 215 17.52 -7.50 -12.71
CA SER A 215 16.44 -8.24 -13.37
C SER A 215 15.10 -8.05 -12.67
N ALA A 216 14.02 -8.37 -13.39
CA ALA A 216 12.68 -8.36 -12.82
C ALA A 216 12.51 -9.50 -11.81
N LEU A 217 12.35 -9.14 -10.54
CA LEU A 217 12.39 -10.04 -9.37
C LEU A 217 11.07 -10.77 -9.12
N TRP A 218 10.43 -11.32 -10.15
CA TRP A 218 9.14 -12.00 -9.95
C TRP A 218 9.21 -13.52 -10.12
N LYS A 219 10.33 -14.03 -10.62
CA LYS A 219 10.44 -15.43 -10.98
C LYS A 219 11.77 -16.06 -10.63
N ASN A 220 11.72 -17.31 -10.23
CA ASN A 220 12.86 -18.20 -10.08
C ASN A 220 13.22 -18.93 -11.37
N GLU A 221 12.81 -18.44 -12.54
CA GLU A 221 12.79 -19.25 -13.74
C GLU A 221 14.14 -19.41 -14.43
N THR A 222 15.09 -18.54 -14.14
CA THR A 222 16.28 -18.41 -15.00
C THR A 222 17.59 -18.71 -14.34
N GLY A 223 17.61 -19.08 -13.05
CA GLY A 223 18.87 -19.28 -12.33
C GLY A 223 19.70 -18.00 -12.27
N THR A 224 19.03 -16.86 -12.14
CA THR A 224 19.65 -15.60 -11.76
C THR A 224 20.03 -15.67 -10.28
N ASP A 225 21.09 -14.93 -9.90
CA ASP A 225 21.49 -14.79 -8.49
C ASP A 225 20.65 -13.74 -7.74
N ASP A 226 19.46 -13.40 -8.28
CA ASP A 226 18.53 -12.43 -7.67
C ASP A 226 17.57 -13.15 -6.72
N PRO A 227 17.27 -12.55 -5.57
CA PRO A 227 16.36 -13.12 -4.58
C PRO A 227 14.91 -13.11 -5.06
N THR A 228 14.09 -14.00 -4.54
CA THR A 228 12.63 -13.97 -4.67
C THR A 228 12.02 -12.92 -3.75
N LEU A 229 10.74 -12.57 -3.99
CA LEU A 229 10.01 -11.67 -3.11
C LEU A 229 9.90 -12.21 -1.67
N SER A 230 9.73 -13.53 -1.53
CA SER A 230 9.67 -14.17 -0.21
C SER A 230 10.99 -14.12 0.54
N GLU A 231 12.14 -14.31 -0.14
CA GLU A 231 13.49 -14.19 0.43
C GLU A 231 13.78 -12.73 0.82
N MET A 232 13.46 -11.78 -0.05
CA MET A 232 13.57 -10.35 0.28
C MET A 232 12.71 -9.98 1.49
N THR A 233 11.48 -10.49 1.57
CA THR A 233 10.56 -10.21 2.69
C THR A 233 11.11 -10.76 4.00
N GLU A 234 11.57 -12.01 4.01
CA GLU A 234 12.16 -12.66 5.19
C GLU A 234 13.40 -11.91 5.68
N LYS A 235 14.30 -11.57 4.77
CA LYS A 235 15.53 -10.86 5.11
C LYS A 235 15.28 -9.40 5.53
N ALA A 236 14.31 -8.72 4.90
CA ALA A 236 13.92 -7.37 5.30
C ALA A 236 13.36 -7.35 6.74
N ILE A 237 12.51 -8.31 7.08
CA ILE A 237 12.00 -8.46 8.44
C ILE A 237 13.16 -8.69 9.43
N GLU A 238 14.08 -9.62 9.13
CA GLU A 238 15.25 -9.90 9.98
C GLU A 238 16.08 -8.64 10.26
N ILE A 239 16.30 -7.79 9.25
CA ILE A 239 17.10 -6.57 9.38
C ILE A 239 16.35 -5.49 10.17
N LEU A 240 15.04 -5.35 9.98
CA LEU A 240 14.24 -4.31 10.60
C LEU A 240 13.86 -4.65 12.05
N ASP A 241 13.72 -5.93 12.38
CA ASP A 241 13.36 -6.44 13.72
C ASP A 241 14.60 -6.46 14.62
N ASN A 242 15.11 -5.29 15.02
CA ASN A 242 16.34 -5.20 15.79
C ASN A 242 16.31 -4.22 16.97
N ASP A 243 15.22 -3.53 17.23
CA ASP A 243 15.07 -2.60 18.35
C ASP A 243 13.65 -2.62 18.95
N ASP A 244 13.49 -1.89 20.06
CA ASP A 244 12.23 -1.85 20.81
C ASP A 244 11.19 -0.87 20.21
N GLU A 245 11.55 -0.09 19.16
CA GLU A 245 10.65 0.90 18.55
C GLU A 245 9.78 0.30 17.44
N GLY A 246 10.09 -0.90 17.01
CA GLY A 246 9.38 -1.63 15.96
C GLY A 246 9.66 -1.13 14.54
N PHE A 247 8.95 -1.69 13.56
CA PHE A 247 9.17 -1.35 12.15
C PHE A 247 7.89 -1.28 11.32
N PHE A 248 8.00 -0.57 10.20
CA PHE A 248 7.04 -0.59 9.09
C PHE A 248 7.70 -1.11 7.82
N LEU A 249 7.15 -2.17 7.23
CA LEU A 249 7.63 -2.76 5.97
C LEU A 249 6.51 -2.77 4.93
N MET A 250 6.75 -2.16 3.77
CA MET A 250 5.92 -2.32 2.58
C MET A 250 6.56 -3.35 1.64
N VAL A 251 5.77 -4.31 1.17
CA VAL A 251 6.19 -5.37 0.23
C VAL A 251 5.25 -5.37 -0.97
N GLU A 252 5.80 -5.26 -2.18
CA GLU A 252 5.01 -5.24 -3.40
C GLU A 252 5.31 -6.43 -4.32
N GLY A 253 4.25 -7.14 -4.70
CA GLY A 253 4.25 -8.10 -5.80
C GLY A 253 3.72 -7.44 -7.08
N ALA A 254 4.59 -6.79 -7.85
CA ALA A 254 4.22 -5.93 -8.99
C ALA A 254 3.78 -6.69 -10.26
N HIS A 255 4.13 -7.98 -10.37
CA HIS A 255 3.97 -8.69 -11.63
C HIS A 255 2.60 -9.31 -11.83
N ILE A 256 1.72 -9.34 -10.82
CA ILE A 256 0.32 -9.73 -10.99
C ILE A 256 -0.36 -8.78 -11.99
N ASP A 257 -0.15 -7.46 -11.84
CA ASP A 257 -0.64 -6.42 -12.74
C ASP A 257 -0.04 -6.52 -14.14
N LYS A 258 1.30 -6.59 -14.22
CA LYS A 258 2.02 -6.60 -15.51
C LYS A 258 1.58 -7.74 -16.40
N HIS A 259 1.39 -8.94 -15.85
CA HIS A 259 0.90 -10.08 -16.59
C HIS A 259 -0.59 -9.99 -16.91
N SER A 260 -1.39 -9.38 -16.02
CA SER A 260 -2.81 -9.13 -16.27
C SER A 260 -3.03 -8.13 -17.41
N HIS A 261 -2.18 -7.10 -17.55
CA HIS A 261 -2.19 -6.20 -18.69
C HIS A 261 -1.96 -6.92 -20.03
N SER A 262 -1.15 -7.96 -20.00
CA SER A 262 -0.85 -8.81 -21.18
C SER A 262 -1.87 -9.93 -21.38
N ASN A 263 -2.84 -10.09 -20.47
CA ASN A 263 -3.76 -11.23 -20.38
C ASN A 263 -3.01 -12.59 -20.34
N ASP A 264 -1.85 -12.61 -19.67
CA ASP A 264 -1.04 -13.81 -19.48
C ASP A 264 -1.42 -14.47 -18.15
N GLU A 265 -2.34 -15.41 -18.22
CA GLU A 265 -2.91 -16.08 -17.04
C GLU A 265 -1.89 -16.92 -16.27
N GLU A 266 -1.00 -17.61 -16.98
CA GLU A 266 -0.03 -18.52 -16.35
C GLU A 266 1.04 -17.75 -15.58
N SER A 267 1.56 -16.68 -16.17
CA SER A 267 2.53 -15.81 -15.50
C SER A 267 1.90 -15.02 -14.36
N MET A 268 0.66 -14.55 -14.52
CA MET A 268 -0.10 -13.89 -13.45
C MET A 268 -0.29 -14.82 -12.24
N MET A 269 -0.70 -16.07 -12.47
CA MET A 269 -0.86 -17.05 -11.39
C MET A 269 0.48 -17.37 -10.70
N THR A 270 1.57 -17.45 -11.46
CA THR A 270 2.91 -17.64 -10.93
C THR A 270 3.32 -16.47 -10.04
N ALA A 271 3.12 -15.23 -10.50
CA ALA A 271 3.40 -14.02 -9.73
C ALA A 271 2.56 -13.93 -8.44
N LEU A 272 1.27 -14.31 -8.52
CA LEU A 272 0.38 -14.34 -7.36
C LEU A 272 0.83 -15.39 -6.32
N LEU A 273 1.27 -16.56 -6.75
CA LEU A 273 1.77 -17.59 -5.84
C LEU A 273 3.11 -17.19 -5.19
N GLU A 274 3.98 -16.49 -5.90
CA GLU A 274 5.20 -15.92 -5.30
C GLU A 274 4.87 -14.82 -4.28
N PHE A 275 3.89 -13.98 -4.58
CA PHE A 275 3.38 -12.99 -3.63
C PHE A 275 2.78 -13.65 -2.37
N ASP A 276 2.01 -14.72 -2.53
CA ASP A 276 1.43 -15.46 -1.38
C ASP A 276 2.50 -16.15 -0.51
N LYS A 277 3.66 -16.53 -1.07
CA LYS A 277 4.82 -16.98 -0.28
C LYS A 277 5.44 -15.84 0.55
N ALA A 278 5.49 -14.62 0.02
CA ALA A 278 5.92 -13.46 0.81
C ALA A 278 4.92 -13.18 1.95
N VAL A 279 3.63 -13.34 1.70
CA VAL A 279 2.59 -13.28 2.75
C VAL A 279 2.81 -14.38 3.80
N GLU A 280 3.21 -15.59 3.40
CA GLU A 280 3.53 -16.68 4.33
C GLU A 280 4.67 -16.28 5.27
N LYS A 281 5.77 -15.68 4.75
CA LYS A 281 6.89 -15.19 5.57
C LYS A 281 6.46 -14.13 6.58
N ALA A 282 5.68 -13.16 6.15
CA ALA A 282 5.12 -12.14 7.04
C ALA A 282 4.21 -12.75 8.13
N LEU A 283 3.38 -13.72 7.77
CA LEU A 283 2.50 -14.41 8.71
C LEU A 283 3.26 -15.29 9.70
N GLU A 284 4.31 -15.98 9.26
CA GLU A 284 5.18 -16.78 10.13
C GLU A 284 5.84 -15.91 11.20
N PHE A 285 6.42 -14.78 10.78
CA PHE A 285 6.98 -13.80 11.71
C PHE A 285 5.93 -13.28 12.68
N ALA A 286 4.79 -12.79 12.18
CA ALA A 286 3.74 -12.22 13.02
C ALA A 286 3.18 -13.21 14.05
N LYS A 287 3.10 -14.50 13.72
CA LYS A 287 2.71 -15.56 14.66
C LYS A 287 3.75 -15.82 15.74
N ALA A 288 5.03 -15.71 15.40
CA ALA A 288 6.13 -15.93 16.35
C ALA A 288 6.31 -14.74 17.28
N ASP A 289 6.22 -13.54 16.74
CA ASP A 289 6.37 -12.26 17.45
C ASP A 289 5.16 -11.95 18.35
N GLY A 290 3.95 -12.08 17.82
CA GLY A 290 2.70 -11.87 18.56
C GLY A 290 2.27 -10.41 18.71
N ASN A 291 3.04 -9.45 18.18
CA ASN A 291 2.80 -7.99 18.27
C ASN A 291 2.89 -7.30 16.89
N THR A 292 2.73 -8.07 15.83
CA THR A 292 2.83 -7.64 14.44
C THR A 292 1.47 -7.63 13.75
N LEU A 293 1.15 -6.52 13.09
CA LEU A 293 0.03 -6.37 12.18
C LEU A 293 0.47 -6.73 10.76
N VAL A 294 -0.22 -7.65 10.10
CA VAL A 294 -0.04 -7.94 8.67
C VAL A 294 -1.29 -7.56 7.92
N VAL A 295 -1.13 -6.70 6.92
CA VAL A 295 -2.22 -6.25 6.04
C VAL A 295 -1.87 -6.63 4.60
N VAL A 296 -2.76 -7.35 3.92
CA VAL A 296 -2.63 -7.73 2.51
C VAL A 296 -3.75 -7.10 1.71
N THR A 297 -3.42 -6.35 0.66
CA THR A 297 -4.40 -5.72 -0.22
C THR A 297 -3.81 -5.52 -1.62
N ALA A 298 -4.50 -4.75 -2.45
CA ALA A 298 -4.03 -4.28 -3.75
C ALA A 298 -4.31 -2.77 -3.89
N ASP A 299 -3.65 -2.15 -4.82
CA ASP A 299 -3.86 -0.75 -5.20
C ASP A 299 -5.03 -0.57 -6.16
N HIS A 300 -5.29 -1.55 -7.05
CA HIS A 300 -6.44 -1.68 -7.96
C HIS A 300 -6.63 -3.13 -8.43
N GLU A 301 -7.62 -3.38 -9.29
CA GLU A 301 -7.78 -4.62 -10.05
C GLU A 301 -7.42 -4.38 -11.51
N THR A 302 -6.78 -5.38 -12.16
CA THR A 302 -6.39 -5.35 -13.56
C THR A 302 -6.98 -6.52 -14.33
N GLY A 303 -7.45 -6.25 -15.55
CA GLY A 303 -7.96 -7.26 -16.48
C GLY A 303 -9.47 -7.44 -16.46
N TYR A 304 -10.17 -6.91 -15.45
CA TYR A 304 -11.60 -7.17 -15.22
C TYR A 304 -11.92 -8.65 -15.38
N ILE A 305 -11.21 -9.47 -14.59
CA ILE A 305 -11.36 -10.92 -14.66
C ILE A 305 -12.74 -11.33 -14.19
N GLN A 306 -13.45 -12.12 -15.01
CA GLN A 306 -14.77 -12.62 -14.68
C GLN A 306 -14.91 -14.10 -15.00
N LYS A 307 -15.69 -14.82 -14.20
CA LYS A 307 -16.07 -16.20 -14.51
C LYS A 307 -17.30 -16.23 -15.39
N SER A 308 -17.15 -16.67 -16.62
CA SER A 308 -18.23 -16.75 -17.62
C SER A 308 -18.32 -18.16 -18.17
N SER A 309 -19.53 -18.76 -18.15
CA SER A 309 -19.78 -20.15 -18.58
C SER A 309 -18.91 -21.20 -17.87
N GLY A 310 -18.50 -20.92 -16.62
CA GLY A 310 -17.68 -21.82 -15.82
C GLY A 310 -16.16 -21.60 -15.94
N GLU A 311 -15.72 -20.73 -16.83
CA GLU A 311 -14.31 -20.43 -17.07
C GLU A 311 -13.99 -18.97 -16.71
N TYR A 312 -12.84 -18.72 -16.11
CA TYR A 312 -12.31 -17.37 -15.90
C TYR A 312 -11.66 -16.86 -17.18
N ARG A 313 -11.74 -15.56 -17.38
CA ARG A 313 -11.07 -14.87 -18.49
C ARG A 313 -10.89 -13.39 -18.20
N TYR A 314 -9.92 -12.79 -18.86
CA TYR A 314 -9.76 -11.34 -18.96
C TYR A 314 -10.81 -10.76 -19.91
N PHE A 315 -11.38 -9.61 -19.55
CA PHE A 315 -12.29 -8.86 -20.41
C PHE A 315 -11.67 -7.59 -20.97
N ILE A 316 -10.67 -7.05 -20.30
CA ILE A 316 -9.89 -5.87 -20.71
C ILE A 316 -8.41 -6.09 -20.43
N GLY A 317 -7.54 -5.29 -21.05
CA GLY A 317 -6.11 -5.26 -20.76
C GLY A 317 -5.69 -4.03 -19.95
N ASN A 318 -6.55 -3.53 -19.08
CA ASN A 318 -6.34 -2.33 -18.27
C ASN A 318 -6.96 -2.52 -16.87
N HIS A 319 -6.77 -1.54 -16.00
CA HIS A 319 -7.37 -1.53 -14.67
C HIS A 319 -8.91 -1.47 -14.74
N SER A 320 -9.56 -1.94 -13.70
CA SER A 320 -11.00 -1.83 -13.52
C SER A 320 -11.38 -1.03 -12.27
N ALA A 321 -12.68 -0.81 -12.08
CA ALA A 321 -13.22 -0.14 -10.89
C ALA A 321 -13.68 -1.13 -9.81
N GLU A 322 -13.33 -2.41 -9.95
CA GLU A 322 -13.67 -3.42 -8.95
C GLU A 322 -12.98 -3.12 -7.62
N ASN A 323 -13.65 -3.48 -6.53
CA ASN A 323 -12.99 -3.48 -5.23
C ASN A 323 -11.93 -4.59 -5.19
N VAL A 324 -10.89 -4.38 -4.41
CA VAL A 324 -9.82 -5.36 -4.21
C VAL A 324 -9.94 -6.03 -2.82
N PRO A 325 -9.38 -7.22 -2.63
CA PRO A 325 -9.40 -7.89 -1.34
C PRO A 325 -8.60 -7.12 -0.29
N LEU A 326 -9.01 -7.28 0.97
CA LEU A 326 -8.29 -6.80 2.15
C LEU A 326 -8.29 -7.89 3.21
N PHE A 327 -7.12 -8.38 3.58
CA PHE A 327 -6.93 -9.39 4.61
C PHE A 327 -6.08 -8.80 5.73
N VAL A 328 -6.43 -9.14 6.98
CA VAL A 328 -5.72 -8.59 8.15
C VAL A 328 -5.48 -9.69 9.17
N TYR A 329 -4.26 -9.74 9.67
CA TYR A 329 -3.81 -10.58 10.79
C TYR A 329 -3.14 -9.67 11.86
N GLY A 330 -3.24 -10.05 13.14
CA GLY A 330 -2.62 -9.32 14.25
C GLY A 330 -3.52 -8.26 14.88
N SER A 331 -4.75 -8.08 14.38
CA SER A 331 -5.76 -7.22 15.00
C SER A 331 -7.14 -7.88 14.91
N THR A 332 -7.98 -7.63 15.91
CA THR A 332 -9.38 -8.13 15.96
C THR A 332 -10.39 -7.05 15.57
N ASN A 333 -9.95 -5.80 15.45
CA ASN A 333 -10.82 -4.63 15.25
C ASN A 333 -10.26 -3.62 14.24
N PHE A 334 -9.38 -4.07 13.33
CA PHE A 334 -8.87 -3.25 12.23
C PHE A 334 -10.00 -2.80 11.29
N ILE A 335 -10.85 -3.74 10.90
CA ILE A 335 -12.09 -3.55 10.15
C ILE A 335 -13.17 -4.49 10.69
N ASP A 336 -14.43 -4.24 10.38
CA ASP A 336 -15.48 -5.24 10.55
C ASP A 336 -15.35 -6.31 9.45
N ASN A 337 -15.55 -7.59 9.81
CA ASN A 337 -15.42 -8.69 8.85
C ASN A 337 -16.46 -8.54 7.72
N GLY A 338 -16.00 -8.51 6.48
CA GLY A 338 -16.82 -8.24 5.28
C GLY A 338 -16.98 -6.75 4.96
N GLU A 339 -16.38 -5.85 5.72
CA GLU A 339 -16.45 -4.40 5.46
C GLU A 339 -15.71 -4.03 4.16
N ALA A 340 -16.23 -3.00 3.48
CA ALA A 340 -15.58 -2.40 2.32
C ALA A 340 -15.14 -0.96 2.65
N VAL A 341 -13.87 -0.80 3.02
CA VAL A 341 -13.26 0.49 3.36
C VAL A 341 -12.75 1.21 2.12
N LYS A 342 -12.49 2.50 2.21
CA LYS A 342 -11.78 3.25 1.17
C LYS A 342 -10.27 3.02 1.36
N ASN A 343 -9.52 2.85 0.26
CA ASN A 343 -8.08 2.53 0.32
C ASN A 343 -7.27 3.53 1.17
N TYR A 344 -7.56 4.82 1.10
CA TYR A 344 -6.89 5.84 1.90
C TYR A 344 -7.18 5.74 3.43
N MET A 345 -8.08 4.85 3.85
CA MET A 345 -8.28 4.55 5.26
C MET A 345 -7.29 3.52 5.79
N VAL A 346 -6.73 2.69 4.92
CA VAL A 346 -5.80 1.61 5.32
C VAL A 346 -4.59 2.16 6.10
N PRO A 347 -3.80 3.13 5.61
CA PRO A 347 -2.67 3.65 6.38
C PRO A 347 -3.11 4.39 7.66
N ARG A 348 -4.31 4.98 7.68
CA ARG A 348 -4.87 5.59 8.89
C ARG A 348 -5.23 4.55 9.96
N LEU A 349 -5.72 3.40 9.55
CA LEU A 349 -6.00 2.27 10.44
C LEU A 349 -4.70 1.65 10.95
N ILE A 350 -3.67 1.54 10.09
CA ILE A 350 -2.32 1.12 10.47
C ILE A 350 -1.76 2.04 11.56
N ALA A 351 -1.75 3.36 11.32
CA ALA A 351 -1.26 4.33 12.28
C ALA A 351 -2.03 4.30 13.61
N ALA A 352 -3.35 4.10 13.56
CA ALA A 352 -4.16 3.92 14.76
C ALA A 352 -3.80 2.64 15.54
N SER A 353 -3.42 1.55 14.85
CA SER A 353 -2.93 0.33 15.48
C SER A 353 -1.52 0.50 16.08
N LEU A 354 -0.72 1.39 15.53
CA LEU A 354 0.58 1.81 16.11
C LEU A 354 0.42 2.85 17.26
N GLY A 355 -0.79 3.29 17.56
CA GLY A 355 -1.05 4.31 18.59
C GLY A 355 -0.81 5.74 18.13
N PHE A 356 -0.61 5.98 16.84
CA PHE A 356 -0.33 7.29 16.28
C PHE A 356 -1.59 8.14 16.14
N GLU A 357 -1.44 9.46 16.27
CA GLU A 357 -2.55 10.39 16.16
C GLU A 357 -3.04 10.54 14.72
N GLN A 358 -4.37 10.58 14.54
CA GLN A 358 -4.97 10.81 13.21
C GLN A 358 -4.65 12.18 12.61
N SER A 359 -4.21 13.13 13.43
CA SER A 359 -3.75 14.46 13.02
C SER A 359 -2.47 14.44 12.20
N GLU A 360 -1.69 13.37 12.23
CA GLU A 360 -0.49 13.20 11.45
C GLU A 360 -0.80 13.03 9.94
N PHE A 361 -1.95 12.46 9.66
CA PHE A 361 -2.49 12.49 8.31
C PHE A 361 -3.31 13.75 8.06
N ARG A 362 -3.09 14.39 6.92
CA ARG A 362 -3.90 15.54 6.53
C ARG A 362 -5.39 15.18 6.48
N ASN A 363 -6.25 16.12 6.87
CA ASN A 363 -7.69 15.93 6.80
C ASN A 363 -8.12 15.59 5.37
N VAL A 364 -8.75 14.43 5.20
CA VAL A 364 -9.36 14.03 3.93
C VAL A 364 -10.59 14.90 3.72
N GLN A 365 -10.74 15.49 2.54
CA GLN A 365 -12.00 16.09 2.15
C GLN A 365 -13.04 14.96 2.10
N ALA A 366 -14.14 15.15 2.81
CA ALA A 366 -15.31 14.27 2.69
C ALA A 366 -15.81 14.33 1.24
N ASP A 367 -15.98 13.19 0.60
CA ASP A 367 -16.66 13.07 -0.69
C ASP A 367 -18.14 13.42 -0.56
#